data_fd368330dce480c852c2dd5128dcfe51
#
_entry.id   fd368330dce480c852c2dd5128dcfe51
#
_cell.length_a   1.000
_cell.length_b   1.000
_cell.length_c   1.000
_cell.angle_alpha   90.00
_cell.angle_beta   90.00
_cell.angle_gamma   90.00
#
_symmetry.space_group_name_H-M   'P 1'
#
loop_
_entity.id
_entity.type
_entity.pdbx_description
1 polymer ?
#
loop_
_entity_poly.entity_id
_entity_poly.type
_entity_poly.pdbx_seq_one_letter_code
_entity_poly.pdbx_strand_id
1 'polypeptide(L)'
;MKTLFFALTVLALTACANSPSSTSMSRSEDWGAYRNQVLQQRDRGALSPVAAEEKIAAKYREIYGPDPMMEGVFAYGKRLYVMADAGRLSINEADALANARMDEVLARDAAQVQYHEWLTNRFPPNGGD
;
A
#
# COMPACT_ATOMS: atom_id res chain seq x y z
N MET A 1 32.92 -36.81 43.78
CA MET A 1 32.04 -36.56 42.60
C MET A 1 30.94 -35.62 43.05
N LYS A 2 31.03 -34.34 42.68
CA LYS A 2 30.05 -33.30 43.06
C LYS A 2 29.36 -32.83 41.79
N THR A 3 28.09 -33.22 41.60
CA THR A 3 27.21 -32.77 40.52
C THR A 3 26.60 -31.44 40.91
N LEU A 4 26.97 -30.36 40.22
CA LEU A 4 26.35 -29.05 40.32
C LEU A 4 25.14 -29.00 39.40
N PHE A 5 23.92 -28.86 39.96
CA PHE A 5 22.71 -28.52 39.25
C PHE A 5 22.64 -26.99 39.08
N PHE A 6 22.74 -26.54 37.84
CA PHE A 6 22.43 -25.15 37.47
C PHE A 6 20.94 -25.06 37.13
N ALA A 7 20.18 -24.41 37.97
CA ALA A 7 18.78 -24.05 37.69
C ALA A 7 18.76 -22.78 36.81
N LEU A 8 18.33 -22.92 35.58
CA LEU A 8 18.13 -21.81 34.64
C LEU A 8 16.73 -21.25 34.82
N THR A 9 16.58 -20.13 35.48
CA THR A 9 15.33 -19.39 35.64
C THR A 9 15.07 -18.60 34.36
N VAL A 10 14.10 -19.01 33.54
CA VAL A 10 13.63 -18.28 32.39
C VAL A 10 12.61 -17.24 32.85
N LEU A 11 12.98 -15.96 32.82
CA LEU A 11 12.07 -14.84 32.97
C LEU A 11 11.31 -14.64 31.67
N ALA A 12 10.02 -14.96 31.65
CA ALA A 12 9.10 -14.60 30.58
C ALA A 12 8.72 -13.12 30.72
N LEU A 13 9.29 -12.27 29.89
CA LEU A 13 8.83 -10.88 29.70
C LEU A 13 7.67 -10.89 28.69
N THR A 14 6.43 -10.89 29.20
CA THR A 14 5.24 -10.58 28.43
C THR A 14 5.16 -9.07 28.22
N ALA A 15 5.65 -8.59 27.09
CA ALA A 15 5.42 -7.22 26.65
C ALA A 15 4.15 -7.19 25.77
N CYS A 16 3.01 -6.81 26.36
CA CYS A 16 1.83 -6.39 25.61
C CYS A 16 2.10 -5.01 25.01
N ALA A 17 2.47 -4.95 23.74
CA ALA A 17 2.51 -3.71 22.97
C ALA A 17 1.37 -3.75 21.92
N ASN A 18 0.16 -3.37 22.35
CA ASN A 18 -0.93 -3.03 21.44
C ASN A 18 -0.77 -1.57 21.03
N SER A 19 0.03 -1.31 19.99
CA SER A 19 0.08 -0.01 19.33
C SER A 19 -0.75 -0.05 18.05
N PRO A 20 -1.82 0.76 17.91
CA PRO A 20 -2.66 0.78 16.71
C PRO A 20 -1.93 1.24 15.43
N SER A 21 -0.74 1.82 15.57
CA SER A 21 0.10 2.25 14.44
C SER A 21 0.75 1.09 13.67
N SER A 22 0.93 -0.08 14.27
CA SER A 22 1.63 -1.20 13.62
C SER A 22 0.80 -1.86 12.51
N THR A 23 -0.54 -1.80 12.60
CA THR A 23 -1.43 -2.48 11.64
C THR A 23 -1.51 -1.75 10.29
N SER A 24 -1.43 -0.42 10.28
CA SER A 24 -1.47 0.36 9.04
C SER A 24 -0.15 0.31 8.28
N MET A 25 0.99 0.34 8.98
CA MET A 25 2.30 0.17 8.36
C MET A 25 2.47 -1.22 7.76
N SER A 26 2.05 -2.30 8.46
CA SER A 26 2.16 -3.66 7.92
C SER A 26 1.34 -3.85 6.65
N ARG A 27 0.13 -3.26 6.54
CA ARG A 27 -0.70 -3.33 5.34
C ARG A 27 -0.04 -2.64 4.13
N SER A 28 0.55 -1.48 4.35
CA SER A 28 1.27 -0.74 3.30
C SER A 28 2.52 -1.50 2.83
N GLU A 29 3.26 -2.10 3.75
CA GLU A 29 4.42 -2.93 3.45
C GLU A 29 4.02 -4.20 2.69
N ASP A 30 2.96 -4.89 3.11
CA ASP A 30 2.43 -6.09 2.45
C ASP A 30 1.99 -5.80 1.01
N TRP A 31 1.27 -4.70 0.78
CA TRP A 31 0.88 -4.31 -0.58
C TRP A 31 2.08 -3.93 -1.42
N GLY A 32 3.01 -3.15 -0.88
CA GLY A 32 4.24 -2.75 -1.57
C GLY A 32 5.09 -3.94 -1.97
N ALA A 33 5.28 -4.91 -1.08
CA ALA A 33 6.02 -6.14 -1.35
C ALA A 33 5.35 -6.98 -2.44
N TYR A 34 4.02 -7.16 -2.35
CA TYR A 34 3.25 -7.86 -3.38
C TYR A 34 3.32 -7.18 -4.73
N ARG A 35 3.14 -5.85 -4.78
CA ARG A 35 3.27 -5.05 -6.01
C ARG A 35 4.63 -5.27 -6.66
N ASN A 36 5.71 -5.17 -5.90
CA ASN A 36 7.06 -5.37 -6.40
C ASN A 36 7.26 -6.80 -6.97
N GLN A 37 6.73 -7.82 -6.30
CA GLN A 37 6.78 -9.21 -6.80
C GLN A 37 6.04 -9.36 -8.13
N VAL A 38 4.87 -8.75 -8.28
CA VAL A 38 4.08 -8.81 -9.52
C VAL A 38 4.80 -8.07 -10.66
N LEU A 39 5.39 -6.89 -10.38
CA LEU A 39 6.17 -6.14 -11.36
C LEU A 39 7.41 -6.94 -11.83
N GLN A 40 8.10 -7.65 -10.94
CA GLN A 40 9.20 -8.53 -11.31
C GLN A 40 8.74 -9.69 -12.22
N GLN A 41 7.55 -10.25 -11.99
CA GLN A 41 6.98 -11.28 -12.87
C GLN A 41 6.68 -10.72 -14.28
N ARG A 42 6.14 -9.50 -14.35
CA ARG A 42 5.94 -8.78 -15.61
C ARG A 42 7.27 -8.56 -16.34
N ASP A 43 8.26 -8.04 -15.65
CA ASP A 43 9.56 -7.69 -16.26
C ASP A 43 10.33 -8.91 -16.76
N ARG A 44 10.05 -10.10 -16.20
CA ARG A 44 10.55 -11.39 -16.69
C ARG A 44 9.69 -12.00 -17.81
N GLY A 45 8.61 -11.32 -18.21
CA GLY A 45 7.69 -11.81 -19.23
C GLY A 45 6.74 -12.93 -18.76
N ALA A 46 6.67 -13.20 -17.44
CA ALA A 46 5.74 -14.19 -16.88
C ALA A 46 4.30 -13.68 -16.78
N LEU A 47 4.10 -12.38 -16.84
CA LEU A 47 2.81 -11.70 -16.86
C LEU A 47 2.80 -10.62 -17.94
N SER A 48 1.66 -10.44 -18.61
CA SER A 48 1.47 -9.24 -19.42
C SER A 48 1.34 -8.00 -18.52
N PRO A 49 1.64 -6.79 -19.01
CA PRO A 49 1.47 -5.56 -18.25
C PRO A 49 0.04 -5.36 -17.74
N VAL A 50 -0.96 -5.69 -18.54
CA VAL A 50 -2.38 -5.63 -18.16
C VAL A 50 -2.69 -6.61 -17.03
N ALA A 51 -2.23 -7.87 -17.14
CA ALA A 51 -2.45 -8.87 -16.10
C ALA A 51 -1.74 -8.51 -14.78
N ALA A 52 -0.58 -7.89 -14.85
CA ALA A 52 0.13 -7.38 -13.67
C ALA A 52 -0.69 -6.30 -12.95
N GLU A 53 -1.22 -5.32 -13.69
CA GLU A 53 -2.05 -4.24 -13.12
C GLU A 53 -3.32 -4.80 -12.48
N GLU A 54 -4.00 -5.75 -13.12
CA GLU A 54 -5.19 -6.41 -12.57
C GLU A 54 -4.90 -7.13 -11.25
N LYS A 55 -3.75 -7.81 -11.15
CA LYS A 55 -3.33 -8.47 -9.90
C LYS A 55 -3.02 -7.47 -8.78
N ILE A 56 -2.35 -6.37 -9.10
CA ILE A 56 -2.02 -5.30 -8.15
C ILE A 56 -3.31 -4.66 -7.63
N ALA A 57 -4.25 -4.32 -8.52
CA ALA A 57 -5.54 -3.75 -8.15
C ALA A 57 -6.38 -4.71 -7.28
N ALA A 58 -6.42 -6.00 -7.63
CA ALA A 58 -7.13 -7.00 -6.84
C ALA A 58 -6.56 -7.13 -5.42
N LYS A 59 -5.24 -7.13 -5.28
CA LYS A 59 -4.58 -7.18 -3.97
C LYS A 59 -4.82 -5.92 -3.14
N TYR A 60 -4.85 -4.76 -3.77
CA TYR A 60 -5.20 -3.51 -3.10
C TYR A 60 -6.61 -3.59 -2.49
N ARG A 61 -7.60 -4.03 -3.27
CA ARG A 61 -8.98 -4.20 -2.78
C ARG A 61 -9.10 -5.22 -1.64
N GLU A 62 -8.32 -6.29 -1.69
CA GLU A 62 -8.27 -7.29 -0.62
C GLU A 62 -7.79 -6.69 0.71
N ILE A 63 -6.78 -5.84 0.66
CA ILE A 63 -6.15 -5.26 1.85
C ILE A 63 -6.93 -4.05 2.40
N TYR A 64 -7.35 -3.14 1.50
CA TYR A 64 -7.91 -1.84 1.87
C TYR A 64 -9.43 -1.74 1.65
N GLY A 65 -10.02 -2.68 0.91
CA GLY A 65 -11.39 -2.60 0.47
C GLY A 65 -11.58 -1.74 -0.79
N PRO A 66 -12.84 -1.51 -1.21
CA PRO A 66 -13.15 -0.69 -2.37
C PRO A 66 -12.83 0.79 -2.11
N ASP A 67 -12.04 1.37 -3.00
CA ASP A 67 -11.64 2.78 -2.96
C ASP A 67 -11.85 3.40 -4.35
N PRO A 68 -12.90 4.22 -4.55
CA PRO A 68 -13.23 4.78 -5.86
C PRO A 68 -12.09 5.59 -6.48
N MET A 69 -11.25 6.23 -5.66
CA MET A 69 -10.13 7.03 -6.13
C MET A 69 -9.02 6.14 -6.69
N MET A 70 -8.65 5.10 -5.96
CA MET A 70 -7.68 4.10 -6.41
C MET A 70 -8.18 3.24 -7.56
N GLU A 71 -9.48 2.93 -7.62
CA GLU A 71 -10.09 2.28 -8.79
C GLU A 71 -9.89 3.10 -10.07
N GLY A 72 -10.00 4.43 -9.98
CA GLY A 72 -9.70 5.34 -11.08
C GLY A 72 -8.23 5.28 -11.52
N VAL A 73 -7.30 5.17 -10.56
CA VAL A 73 -5.86 5.01 -10.83
C VAL A 73 -5.58 3.69 -11.56
N PHE A 74 -6.09 2.58 -11.06
CA PHE A 74 -5.89 1.27 -11.68
C PHE A 74 -6.54 1.18 -13.08
N ALA A 75 -7.74 1.74 -13.25
CA ALA A 75 -8.38 1.79 -14.56
C ALA A 75 -7.58 2.64 -15.58
N TYR A 76 -6.95 3.72 -15.11
CA TYR A 76 -6.06 4.53 -15.94
C TYR A 76 -4.79 3.74 -16.31
N GLY A 77 -4.12 3.13 -15.34
CA GLY A 77 -2.95 2.28 -15.56
C GLY A 77 -3.23 1.16 -16.57
N LYS A 78 -4.34 0.45 -16.40
CA LYS A 78 -4.76 -0.61 -17.33
C LYS A 78 -4.88 -0.08 -18.77
N ARG A 79 -5.47 1.11 -18.99
CA ARG A 79 -5.56 1.70 -20.34
C ARG A 79 -4.18 1.99 -20.93
N LEU A 80 -3.25 2.50 -20.13
CA LEU A 80 -1.87 2.75 -20.58
C LEU A 80 -1.18 1.45 -20.99
N TYR A 81 -1.34 0.37 -20.23
CA TYR A 81 -0.75 -0.91 -20.56
C TYR A 81 -1.38 -1.58 -21.81
N VAL A 82 -2.67 -1.40 -22.03
CA VAL A 82 -3.31 -1.78 -23.30
C VAL A 82 -2.69 -1.01 -24.48
N MET A 83 -2.38 0.29 -24.30
CA MET A 83 -1.70 1.08 -25.33
C MET A 83 -0.26 0.61 -25.55
N ALA A 84 0.43 0.21 -24.49
CA ALA A 84 1.79 -0.35 -24.58
C ALA A 84 1.79 -1.70 -25.33
N ASP A 85 0.85 -2.60 -25.03
CA ASP A 85 0.69 -3.87 -25.73
C ASP A 85 0.36 -3.67 -27.24
N ALA A 86 -0.35 -2.58 -27.57
CA ALA A 86 -0.62 -2.19 -28.95
C ALA A 86 0.55 -1.46 -29.64
N GLY A 87 1.69 -1.28 -28.96
CA GLY A 87 2.87 -0.59 -29.50
C GLY A 87 2.72 0.94 -29.64
N ARG A 88 1.71 1.54 -28.98
CA ARG A 88 1.45 3.00 -29.01
C ARG A 88 2.26 3.77 -27.95
N LEU A 89 2.68 3.09 -26.92
CA LEU A 89 3.57 3.57 -25.85
C LEU A 89 4.64 2.52 -25.61
N SER A 90 5.80 2.93 -25.13
CA SER A 90 6.72 1.99 -24.50
C SER A 90 6.22 1.63 -23.09
N ILE A 91 6.66 0.49 -22.57
CA ILE A 91 6.32 0.09 -21.20
C ILE A 91 6.83 1.11 -20.17
N ASN A 92 7.99 1.71 -20.42
CA ASN A 92 8.56 2.73 -19.53
C ASN A 92 7.73 4.01 -19.52
N GLU A 93 7.18 4.42 -20.66
CA GLU A 93 6.26 5.58 -20.72
C GLU A 93 4.94 5.27 -20.01
N ALA A 94 4.39 4.08 -20.19
CA ALA A 94 3.18 3.64 -19.48
C ALA A 94 3.41 3.62 -17.97
N ASP A 95 4.54 3.09 -17.49
CA ASP A 95 4.92 3.08 -16.08
C ASP A 95 5.06 4.49 -15.52
N ALA A 96 5.74 5.38 -16.23
CA ALA A 96 5.93 6.76 -15.79
C ALA A 96 4.59 7.50 -15.63
N LEU A 97 3.68 7.35 -16.58
CA LEU A 97 2.35 7.98 -16.54
C LEU A 97 1.46 7.37 -15.44
N ALA A 98 1.48 6.05 -15.26
CA ALA A 98 0.73 5.37 -14.22
C ALA A 98 1.19 5.77 -12.82
N ASN A 99 2.52 5.82 -12.59
CA ASN A 99 3.10 6.24 -11.33
C ASN A 99 2.80 7.73 -11.05
N ALA A 100 2.94 8.61 -12.03
CA ALA A 100 2.61 10.03 -11.87
C ALA A 100 1.13 10.23 -11.45
N ARG A 101 0.22 9.44 -12.01
CA ARG A 101 -1.20 9.50 -11.62
C ARG A 101 -1.43 9.01 -10.21
N MET A 102 -0.75 7.93 -9.79
CA MET A 102 -0.81 7.44 -8.42
C MET A 102 -0.30 8.48 -7.44
N ASP A 103 0.85 9.07 -7.70
CA ASP A 103 1.46 10.10 -6.84
C ASP A 103 0.54 11.32 -6.71
N GLU A 104 -0.10 11.76 -7.79
CA GLU A 104 -1.07 12.86 -7.77
C GLU A 104 -2.26 12.56 -6.84
N VAL A 105 -2.82 11.36 -6.92
CA VAL A 105 -3.96 10.95 -6.10
C VAL A 105 -3.57 10.85 -4.64
N LEU A 106 -2.44 10.24 -4.33
CA LEU A 106 -1.93 10.11 -2.96
C LEU A 106 -1.61 11.49 -2.34
N ALA A 107 -1.06 12.42 -3.12
CA ALA A 107 -0.80 13.78 -2.65
C ALA A 107 -2.09 14.55 -2.34
N ARG A 108 -3.14 14.36 -3.13
CA ARG A 108 -4.46 14.96 -2.87
C ARG A 108 -5.10 14.40 -1.60
N ASP A 109 -5.02 13.08 -1.40
CA ASP A 109 -5.55 12.43 -0.21
C ASP A 109 -4.86 12.95 1.06
N ALA A 110 -3.54 13.01 1.06
CA ALA A 110 -2.75 13.58 2.15
C ALA A 110 -3.13 15.04 2.45
N ALA A 111 -3.35 15.87 1.42
CA ALA A 111 -3.78 17.25 1.58
C ALA A 111 -5.20 17.36 2.19
N GLN A 112 -6.11 16.46 1.80
CA GLN A 112 -7.46 16.41 2.38
C GLN A 112 -7.43 16.02 3.86
N VAL A 113 -6.62 15.02 4.24
CA VAL A 113 -6.44 14.62 5.65
C VAL A 113 -5.93 15.80 6.47
N GLN A 114 -4.89 16.50 6.02
CA GLN A 114 -4.34 17.67 6.70
C GLN A 114 -5.38 18.80 6.85
N TYR A 115 -6.17 19.03 5.81
CA TYR A 115 -7.24 20.04 5.86
C TYR A 115 -8.34 19.67 6.86
N HIS A 116 -8.75 18.42 6.91
CA HIS A 116 -9.74 17.94 7.90
C HIS A 116 -9.20 18.04 9.34
N GLU A 117 -7.95 17.66 9.56
CA GLU A 117 -7.30 17.81 10.87
C GLU A 117 -7.23 19.28 11.29
N TRP A 118 -6.87 20.18 10.38
CA TRP A 118 -6.85 21.63 10.63
C TRP A 118 -8.24 22.16 10.98
N LEU A 119 -9.30 21.76 10.25
CA LEU A 119 -10.69 22.14 10.55
C LEU A 119 -11.12 21.64 11.92
N THR A 120 -10.86 20.38 12.24
CA THR A 120 -11.24 19.76 13.52
C THR A 120 -10.56 20.45 14.70
N ASN A 121 -9.28 20.80 14.54
CA ASN A 121 -8.53 21.51 15.58
C ASN A 121 -8.98 22.96 15.75
N ARG A 122 -9.42 23.62 14.68
CA ARG A 122 -9.83 25.02 14.71
C ARG A 122 -11.31 25.19 15.09
N PHE A 123 -12.13 24.22 14.76
CA PHE A 123 -13.58 24.20 14.99
C PHE A 123 -13.99 22.84 15.57
N PRO A 124 -13.67 22.56 16.85
CA PRO A 124 -14.04 21.30 17.46
C PRO A 124 -15.57 21.12 17.44
N PRO A 125 -16.07 19.91 17.10
CA PRO A 125 -17.51 19.66 16.95
C PRO A 125 -18.32 19.82 18.22
N ASN A 126 -17.68 19.96 19.38
CA ASN A 126 -18.30 20.13 20.68
C ASN A 126 -17.80 21.40 21.39
N GLY A 127 -17.76 22.52 20.70
CA GLY A 127 -17.65 23.84 21.32
C GLY A 127 -19.02 24.28 21.89
N GLY A 128 -19.63 23.43 22.70
CA GLY A 128 -20.84 23.73 23.44
C GLY A 128 -20.50 23.90 24.91
N ASP A 129 -20.76 25.04 25.43
CA ASP A 129 -20.85 25.60 26.77
C ASP A 129 -20.86 24.63 27.95
#